data_a57a4f29b5957cc9ce56890a5643f0df
#
_entry.id   a57a4f29b5957cc9ce56890a5643f0df
#
_cell.length_a   1.000
_cell.length_b   1.000
_cell.length_c   1.000
_cell.angle_alpha   90.00
_cell.angle_beta   90.00
_cell.angle_gamma   90.00
#
_symmetry.space_group_name_H-M   'P 1'
#
loop_
_entity.id
_entity.type
_entity.pdbx_description
1 polymer ?
#
loop_
_entity_poly.entity_id
_entity_poly.type
_entity_poly.pdbx_seq_one_letter_code
_entity_poly.pdbx_strand_id
1 'polypeptide(L)'
;MRPFLAAVILSGPPAWAGGVEDSDSFANVDQFRVTHIALDLSVDFPSRVLRGSVGLEIKRLDPRAEQLVLDTRGLIIGEVSQLSTYIVGQTSKSEPIWVSRPFSLGKADPILGSPLIIELPPSRAATVTLKIDYETTPGAAALQWVTPAQNAGRKQPFMFTQSEPINARSWIPLQDTPLVRVTYRAVIHTPDGVVAVMSAPNNPNAKRSGDYFFEMTRAIPSYLIALAVGDLKFKSTGPRTGVYAERSGVAAAAAEFSDTEAMIVAAEKIAGPYRWVRQDILVLPPSFPLGGMENPGLSFVTPTAVAGDKSQVSLIAHELSHSWPGNLVGNATWRDLWLNEGFSAYLESRIMQAVYGERRATLEDVLDLAALRAEMAVLAPTDQALVTDPAGRDPADAFNGITCEKGRLFFDYLDAKFGRERFDAFIHGYFEHFAFQGITTEQFLAYLRDNLLDRNPGAASYAQIDAWVGGPGLPPDAVLPAATAFDRIDSARAEWLAGKVPPAKLDTRDWAPKEWLYFLDGMPALGAAQLAGLDAAFGFSHSRNAQIEHSWFMQTIRDDYRPAYAPLQIYLKSTGRRKLILPLYQALMRTQSGAEFARRVYSQARPGYHPVTASSIDAIVIIKQ
;
A
#
# COMPACT_ATOMS: atom_id res chain seq x y z
N MET A 1 -33.05 3.19 -23.79
CA MET A 1 -32.01 2.82 -22.85
C MET A 1 -31.95 1.30 -22.79
N ARG A 2 -30.92 0.72 -23.35
CA ARG A 2 -30.68 -0.74 -23.30
C ARG A 2 -29.56 -0.97 -22.29
N PRO A 3 -29.67 -1.94 -21.38
CA PRO A 3 -28.59 -2.27 -20.49
C PRO A 3 -27.50 -3.02 -21.24
N PHE A 4 -26.25 -2.53 -21.21
CA PHE A 4 -25.08 -3.28 -21.60
C PHE A 4 -24.76 -4.26 -20.47
N LEU A 5 -25.20 -5.50 -20.59
CA LEU A 5 -24.59 -6.61 -19.87
C LEU A 5 -23.31 -6.98 -20.63
N ALA A 6 -22.16 -6.65 -20.06
CA ALA A 6 -20.91 -7.27 -20.49
C ALA A 6 -20.87 -8.68 -19.90
N ALA A 7 -21.41 -9.66 -20.63
CA ALA A 7 -21.21 -11.06 -20.31
C ALA A 7 -19.76 -11.41 -20.65
N VAL A 8 -18.94 -11.71 -19.64
CA VAL A 8 -17.66 -12.40 -19.83
C VAL A 8 -17.99 -13.82 -20.27
N ILE A 9 -18.06 -14.06 -21.57
CA ILE A 9 -18.33 -15.38 -22.14
C ILE A 9 -17.02 -16.16 -22.12
N LEU A 10 -16.87 -17.09 -21.19
CA LEU A 10 -15.82 -18.12 -21.17
C LEU A 10 -16.09 -19.19 -22.25
N SER A 11 -16.17 -18.82 -23.53
CA SER A 11 -16.38 -19.74 -24.64
C SER A 11 -15.27 -19.62 -25.67
N GLY A 12 -14.31 -20.55 -25.62
CA GLY A 12 -13.25 -20.76 -26.61
C GLY A 12 -11.86 -20.35 -26.13
N PRO A 13 -10.77 -20.91 -26.72
CA PRO A 13 -9.42 -20.47 -26.40
C PRO A 13 -9.28 -19.01 -26.86
N PRO A 14 -8.87 -18.07 -25.98
CA PRO A 14 -8.68 -16.69 -26.38
C PRO A 14 -7.48 -16.62 -27.32
N ALA A 15 -7.70 -16.04 -28.50
CA ALA A 15 -6.61 -15.56 -29.35
C ALA A 15 -6.00 -14.32 -28.68
N TRP A 16 -5.02 -14.49 -27.83
CA TRP A 16 -4.25 -13.43 -27.19
C TRP A 16 -3.24 -12.83 -28.17
N ALA A 17 -3.72 -12.05 -29.14
CA ALA A 17 -2.90 -11.31 -30.09
C ALA A 17 -3.02 -9.78 -29.92
N GLY A 18 -3.71 -9.30 -28.89
CA GLY A 18 -3.75 -7.88 -28.51
C GLY A 18 -2.93 -7.68 -27.24
N GLY A 19 -1.98 -6.73 -27.21
CA GLY A 19 -1.27 -6.36 -25.99
C GLY A 19 -2.24 -5.86 -24.91
N VAL A 20 -1.92 -6.10 -23.63
CA VAL A 20 -2.66 -5.50 -22.51
C VAL A 20 -2.43 -3.99 -22.58
N GLU A 21 -3.49 -3.21 -22.66
CA GLU A 21 -3.45 -1.75 -22.65
C GLU A 21 -3.68 -1.25 -21.20
N ASP A 22 -2.83 -0.36 -20.74
CA ASP A 22 -2.96 0.31 -19.46
C ASP A 22 -3.40 1.75 -19.68
N SER A 23 -4.63 2.09 -19.31
CA SER A 23 -5.20 3.44 -19.44
C SER A 23 -4.56 4.46 -18.49
N ASP A 24 -3.79 4.01 -17.49
CA ASP A 24 -3.20 4.83 -16.45
C ASP A 24 -1.75 5.24 -16.74
N SER A 25 -1.26 4.95 -17.95
CA SER A 25 0.09 5.29 -18.41
C SER A 25 0.08 5.78 -19.87
N PHE A 26 0.98 6.70 -20.20
CA PHE A 26 1.24 7.14 -21.58
C PHE A 26 2.27 6.25 -22.29
N ALA A 27 2.92 5.34 -21.56
CA ALA A 27 4.06 4.58 -22.04
C ALA A 27 3.70 3.64 -23.21
N ASN A 28 4.49 3.67 -24.27
CA ASN A 28 4.35 2.79 -25.44
C ASN A 28 5.10 1.46 -25.23
N VAL A 29 4.63 0.67 -24.26
CA VAL A 29 5.29 -0.55 -23.75
C VAL A 29 5.40 -1.70 -24.76
N ASP A 30 4.60 -1.67 -25.82
CA ASP A 30 4.62 -2.59 -26.95
C ASP A 30 5.75 -2.28 -27.96
N GLN A 31 6.24 -1.04 -27.99
CA GLN A 31 7.32 -0.58 -28.86
C GLN A 31 8.68 -0.53 -28.14
N PHE A 32 8.68 -0.07 -26.89
CA PHE A 32 9.86 0.03 -26.03
C PHE A 32 9.52 -0.45 -24.63
N ARG A 33 10.44 -1.18 -24.01
CA ARG A 33 10.27 -1.64 -22.62
C ARG A 33 11.53 -1.39 -21.81
N VAL A 34 11.43 -0.59 -20.76
CA VAL A 34 12.50 -0.38 -19.79
C VAL A 34 12.71 -1.69 -19.03
N THR A 35 13.99 -2.09 -18.87
CA THR A 35 14.38 -3.33 -18.18
C THR A 35 15.27 -3.09 -16.97
N HIS A 36 16.00 -1.95 -16.95
CA HIS A 36 16.86 -1.56 -15.83
C HIS A 36 16.86 -0.05 -15.64
N ILE A 37 16.91 0.38 -14.38
CA ILE A 37 16.99 1.77 -13.96
C ILE A 37 18.26 1.99 -13.14
N ALA A 38 19.04 3.03 -13.44
CA ALA A 38 20.20 3.45 -12.68
C ALA A 38 19.98 4.88 -12.17
N LEU A 39 19.73 5.04 -10.87
CA LEU A 39 19.53 6.34 -10.24
C LEU A 39 20.85 6.89 -9.69
N ASP A 40 21.07 8.19 -9.85
CA ASP A 40 22.14 8.95 -9.20
C ASP A 40 21.53 10.27 -8.74
N LEU A 41 21.15 10.35 -7.44
CA LEU A 41 20.29 11.40 -6.92
C LEU A 41 20.83 12.02 -5.63
N SER A 42 20.83 13.35 -5.58
CA SER A 42 21.11 14.14 -4.39
C SER A 42 19.84 14.61 -3.71
N VAL A 43 19.79 14.47 -2.38
CA VAL A 43 18.65 14.86 -1.55
C VAL A 43 18.86 16.26 -0.98
N ASP A 44 18.05 17.22 -1.41
CA ASP A 44 18.08 18.61 -0.96
C ASP A 44 16.86 18.92 -0.06
N PHE A 45 17.04 18.80 1.26
CA PHE A 45 15.99 19.09 2.24
C PHE A 45 15.55 20.55 2.28
N PRO A 46 16.45 21.56 2.23
CA PRO A 46 16.06 22.96 2.17
C PRO A 46 15.14 23.29 1.00
N SER A 47 15.49 22.85 -0.20
CA SER A 47 14.70 23.09 -1.43
C SER A 47 13.56 22.08 -1.59
N ARG A 48 13.56 20.96 -0.86
CA ARG A 48 12.60 19.85 -0.97
C ARG A 48 12.56 19.25 -2.36
N VAL A 49 13.74 18.94 -2.91
CA VAL A 49 13.88 18.35 -4.24
C VAL A 49 14.90 17.23 -4.24
N LEU A 50 14.76 16.32 -5.20
CA LEU A 50 15.78 15.38 -5.62
C LEU A 50 16.37 15.88 -6.94
N ARG A 51 17.70 15.90 -7.06
CA ARG A 51 18.42 16.31 -8.29
C ARG A 51 19.40 15.25 -8.71
N GLY A 52 19.53 15.04 -10.00
CA GLY A 52 20.52 14.13 -10.54
C GLY A 52 20.10 13.54 -11.87
N SER A 53 20.30 12.25 -12.03
CA SER A 53 20.01 11.58 -13.29
C SER A 53 19.42 10.19 -13.10
N VAL A 54 18.70 9.74 -14.13
CA VAL A 54 18.32 8.35 -14.33
C VAL A 54 18.93 7.80 -15.61
N GLY A 55 19.60 6.66 -15.49
CA GLY A 55 20.00 5.82 -16.62
C GLY A 55 18.92 4.77 -16.88
N LEU A 56 18.53 4.58 -18.14
CA LEU A 56 17.53 3.60 -18.55
C LEU A 56 18.12 2.61 -19.55
N GLU A 57 18.05 1.31 -19.25
CA GLU A 57 18.30 0.27 -20.25
C GLU A 57 16.95 -0.17 -20.81
N ILE A 58 16.80 -0.09 -22.13
CA ILE A 58 15.51 -0.20 -22.82
C ILE A 58 15.62 -1.27 -23.90
N LYS A 59 14.72 -2.20 -23.91
CA LYS A 59 14.53 -3.15 -24.99
C LYS A 59 13.64 -2.51 -26.07
N ARG A 60 14.15 -2.44 -27.32
CA ARG A 60 13.38 -2.01 -28.48
C ARG A 60 12.62 -3.22 -29.01
N LEU A 61 11.30 -3.16 -29.02
CA LEU A 61 10.42 -4.24 -29.50
C LEU A 61 10.01 -4.01 -30.95
N ASP A 62 9.77 -2.76 -31.37
CA ASP A 62 9.57 -2.37 -32.77
C ASP A 62 10.80 -1.63 -33.31
N PRO A 63 11.54 -2.22 -34.27
CA PRO A 63 12.70 -1.55 -34.90
C PRO A 63 12.37 -0.25 -35.64
N ARG A 64 11.10 -0.03 -36.01
CA ARG A 64 10.62 1.14 -36.73
C ARG A 64 10.16 2.26 -35.81
N ALA A 65 9.98 1.98 -34.51
CA ALA A 65 9.53 2.99 -33.57
C ALA A 65 10.56 4.12 -33.45
N GLU A 66 10.09 5.36 -33.55
CA GLU A 66 10.90 6.58 -33.57
C GLU A 66 10.79 7.40 -32.30
N GLN A 67 9.89 7.07 -31.40
CA GLN A 67 9.62 7.79 -30.17
C GLN A 67 9.48 6.83 -28.99
N LEU A 68 10.24 7.10 -27.94
CA LEU A 68 10.01 6.50 -26.62
C LEU A 68 9.15 7.44 -25.81
N VAL A 69 8.08 6.91 -25.20
CA VAL A 69 7.19 7.67 -24.30
C VAL A 69 7.37 7.18 -22.87
N LEU A 70 7.68 8.11 -21.97
CA LEU A 70 7.77 7.90 -20.53
C LEU A 70 6.71 8.74 -19.81
N ASP A 71 6.30 8.27 -18.64
CA ASP A 71 5.41 9.01 -17.74
C ASP A 71 6.22 9.99 -16.88
N THR A 72 5.69 11.21 -16.70
CA THR A 72 6.22 12.22 -15.79
C THR A 72 5.08 13.01 -15.14
N ARG A 73 5.31 13.51 -13.92
CA ARG A 73 4.41 14.45 -13.25
C ARG A 73 5.21 15.52 -12.53
N GLY A 74 5.25 16.73 -13.12
CA GLY A 74 5.90 17.88 -12.51
C GLY A 74 7.43 17.80 -12.41
N LEU A 75 8.07 16.97 -13.22
CA LEU A 75 9.53 16.89 -13.31
C LEU A 75 10.08 18.01 -14.20
N ILE A 76 11.25 18.53 -13.83
CA ILE A 76 12.03 19.45 -14.65
C ILE A 76 13.09 18.63 -15.37
N ILE A 77 12.90 18.41 -16.66
CA ILE A 77 13.81 17.62 -17.50
C ILE A 77 14.91 18.54 -18.03
N GLY A 78 16.16 18.17 -17.76
CA GLY A 78 17.34 18.88 -18.25
C GLY A 78 17.79 18.36 -19.61
N GLU A 79 18.72 17.41 -19.62
CA GLU A 79 19.25 16.81 -20.84
C GLU A 79 18.84 15.36 -20.97
N VAL A 80 18.55 14.93 -22.20
CA VAL A 80 18.36 13.52 -22.57
C VAL A 80 19.48 13.13 -23.50
N SER A 81 20.27 12.11 -23.11
CA SER A 81 21.42 11.62 -23.88
C SER A 81 21.30 10.12 -24.12
N GLN A 82 21.66 9.68 -25.32
CA GLN A 82 21.74 8.26 -25.69
C GLN A 82 23.17 7.79 -25.75
N LEU A 83 23.47 6.65 -25.13
CA LEU A 83 24.76 5.98 -25.30
C LEU A 83 24.86 5.42 -26.71
N SER A 84 25.89 5.85 -27.43
CA SER A 84 26.21 5.43 -28.79
C SER A 84 27.64 4.97 -28.86
N THR A 85 28.00 4.21 -29.89
CA THR A 85 29.37 3.83 -30.15
C THR A 85 29.90 4.62 -31.33
N TYR A 86 31.06 5.26 -31.17
CA TYR A 86 31.76 5.97 -32.25
C TYR A 86 32.93 5.13 -32.71
N ILE A 87 33.07 4.95 -34.03
CA ILE A 87 34.22 4.26 -34.63
C ILE A 87 35.32 5.28 -34.84
N VAL A 88 36.41 5.16 -34.09
CA VAL A 88 37.59 6.06 -34.19
C VAL A 88 38.50 5.59 -35.31
N GLY A 89 38.51 6.32 -36.44
CA GLY A 89 39.39 6.07 -37.58
C GLY A 89 39.14 4.75 -38.32
N GLN A 90 40.12 4.27 -39.07
CA GLN A 90 40.08 2.97 -39.77
C GLN A 90 40.41 1.78 -38.85
N THR A 91 40.59 1.99 -37.57
CA THR A 91 40.85 0.93 -36.58
C THR A 91 39.53 0.53 -35.90
N SER A 92 39.26 -0.77 -35.74
CA SER A 92 38.05 -1.35 -35.16
C SER A 92 37.83 -1.01 -33.66
N LYS A 93 38.38 0.11 -33.17
CA LYS A 93 38.14 0.59 -31.81
C LYS A 93 36.87 1.44 -31.78
N SER A 94 35.85 0.98 -31.07
CA SER A 94 34.66 1.75 -30.77
C SER A 94 34.77 2.31 -29.35
N GLU A 95 34.52 3.59 -29.16
CA GLU A 95 34.43 4.23 -27.84
C GLU A 95 33.00 4.64 -27.56
N PRO A 96 32.50 4.43 -26.33
CA PRO A 96 31.16 4.88 -25.95
C PRO A 96 31.11 6.40 -25.87
N ILE A 97 30.12 7.01 -26.49
CA ILE A 97 29.85 8.45 -26.41
C ILE A 97 28.37 8.68 -26.07
N TRP A 98 28.10 9.76 -25.36
CA TRP A 98 26.73 10.23 -25.10
C TRP A 98 26.35 11.25 -26.18
N VAL A 99 25.21 11.01 -26.83
CA VAL A 99 24.64 11.86 -27.88
C VAL A 99 23.34 12.43 -27.40
N SER A 100 23.22 13.75 -27.38
CA SER A 100 21.99 14.44 -27.00
C SER A 100 20.80 14.04 -27.90
N ARG A 101 19.62 13.89 -27.32
CA ARG A 101 18.38 13.54 -28.02
C ARG A 101 17.33 14.61 -27.83
N PRO A 102 16.63 15.01 -28.89
CA PRO A 102 15.48 15.89 -28.77
C PRO A 102 14.37 15.22 -27.95
N PHE A 103 13.73 16.01 -27.13
CA PHE A 103 12.57 15.57 -26.34
C PHE A 103 11.54 16.69 -26.23
N SER A 104 10.30 16.33 -25.89
CA SER A 104 9.22 17.26 -25.56
C SER A 104 8.33 16.70 -24.48
N LEU A 105 7.68 17.58 -23.73
CA LEU A 105 6.59 17.22 -22.84
C LEU A 105 5.26 17.41 -23.58
N GLY A 106 4.45 16.35 -23.61
CA GLY A 106 3.12 16.42 -24.21
C GLY A 106 2.12 17.14 -23.32
N LYS A 107 0.85 17.14 -23.75
CA LYS A 107 -0.24 17.80 -23.00
C LYS A 107 -0.38 17.19 -21.60
N ALA A 108 -0.44 18.04 -20.60
CA ALA A 108 -0.66 17.62 -19.22
C ALA A 108 -2.10 17.11 -19.01
N ASP A 109 -2.20 15.99 -18.30
CA ASP A 109 -3.43 15.47 -17.75
C ASP A 109 -3.42 15.66 -16.22
N PRO A 110 -4.55 16.01 -15.59
CA PRO A 110 -4.59 16.29 -14.13
C PRO A 110 -4.30 15.05 -13.27
N ILE A 111 -4.59 13.84 -13.78
CA ILE A 111 -4.38 12.57 -13.07
C ILE A 111 -3.05 11.94 -13.50
N LEU A 112 -2.82 11.83 -14.81
CA LEU A 112 -1.69 11.07 -15.35
C LEU A 112 -0.39 11.89 -15.43
N GLY A 113 -0.43 13.22 -15.35
CA GLY A 113 0.74 14.09 -15.55
C GLY A 113 0.99 14.38 -17.03
N SER A 114 2.24 14.33 -17.49
CA SER A 114 2.62 14.64 -18.88
C SER A 114 3.49 13.55 -19.48
N PRO A 115 3.25 13.10 -20.71
CA PRO A 115 4.17 12.21 -21.40
C PRO A 115 5.47 12.94 -21.73
N LEU A 116 6.61 12.31 -21.43
CA LEU A 116 7.91 12.71 -21.92
C LEU A 116 8.21 11.92 -23.19
N ILE A 117 8.20 12.62 -24.33
CA ILE A 117 8.40 12.05 -25.66
C ILE A 117 9.86 12.29 -26.07
N ILE A 118 10.61 11.20 -26.28
CA ILE A 118 12.05 11.24 -26.65
C ILE A 118 12.21 10.72 -28.06
N GLU A 119 12.80 11.54 -28.95
CA GLU A 119 13.05 11.16 -30.33
C GLU A 119 14.23 10.18 -30.43
N LEU A 120 13.96 9.01 -30.98
CA LEU A 120 14.94 7.95 -31.20
C LEU A 120 14.92 7.51 -32.66
N PRO A 121 16.04 7.57 -33.38
CA PRO A 121 16.06 7.13 -34.77
C PRO A 121 15.74 5.62 -34.86
N PRO A 122 15.07 5.18 -35.96
CA PRO A 122 14.85 3.77 -36.23
C PRO A 122 16.17 3.00 -36.18
N SER A 123 16.17 1.84 -35.56
CA SER A 123 17.38 1.04 -35.39
C SER A 123 17.03 -0.45 -35.24
N ARG A 124 17.91 -1.28 -35.81
CA ARG A 124 17.87 -2.74 -35.58
C ARG A 124 18.52 -3.17 -34.27
N ALA A 125 19.16 -2.24 -33.54
CA ALA A 125 19.69 -2.54 -32.22
C ALA A 125 18.56 -2.91 -31.27
N ALA A 126 18.66 -4.08 -30.66
CA ALA A 126 17.64 -4.61 -29.74
C ALA A 126 17.58 -3.83 -28.43
N THR A 127 18.61 -3.05 -28.09
CA THR A 127 18.72 -2.30 -26.83
C THR A 127 19.07 -0.84 -27.11
N VAL A 128 18.54 0.03 -26.25
CA VAL A 128 18.85 1.46 -26.19
C VAL A 128 19.22 1.80 -24.75
N THR A 129 20.29 2.57 -24.54
CA THR A 129 20.64 3.10 -23.22
C THR A 129 20.50 4.62 -23.25
N LEU A 130 19.69 5.16 -22.33
CA LEU A 130 19.49 6.60 -22.16
C LEU A 130 19.98 7.06 -20.80
N LYS A 131 20.38 8.32 -20.72
CA LYS A 131 20.55 9.07 -19.48
C LYS A 131 19.69 10.33 -19.55
N ILE A 132 18.95 10.59 -18.49
CA ILE A 132 18.07 11.77 -18.35
C ILE A 132 18.52 12.51 -17.09
N ASP A 133 19.01 13.74 -17.25
CA ASP A 133 19.29 14.65 -16.15
C ASP A 133 18.00 15.38 -15.80
N TYR A 134 17.63 15.40 -14.50
CA TYR A 134 16.35 15.96 -14.09
C TYR A 134 16.35 16.42 -12.62
N GLU A 135 15.30 17.16 -12.28
CA GLU A 135 15.01 17.58 -10.92
C GLU A 135 13.52 17.40 -10.62
N THR A 136 13.19 17.02 -9.39
CA THR A 136 11.81 17.01 -8.90
C THR A 136 11.40 18.43 -8.47
N THR A 137 10.09 18.64 -8.31
CA THR A 137 9.57 19.88 -7.70
C THR A 137 9.24 19.65 -6.21
N PRO A 138 9.16 20.72 -5.39
CA PRO A 138 8.75 20.61 -3.99
C PRO A 138 7.35 20.01 -3.77
N GLY A 139 6.52 20.01 -4.82
CA GLY A 139 5.17 19.45 -4.84
C GLY A 139 5.07 18.05 -5.47
N ALA A 140 6.20 17.36 -5.69
CA ALA A 140 6.20 16.00 -6.25
C ALA A 140 5.32 15.06 -5.40
N ALA A 141 4.32 14.43 -6.04
CA ALA A 141 3.26 13.70 -5.34
C ALA A 141 3.78 12.53 -4.48
N ALA A 142 4.83 11.85 -4.96
CA ALA A 142 5.44 10.75 -4.21
C ALA A 142 6.28 11.21 -3.01
N LEU A 143 6.79 12.46 -2.98
CA LEU A 143 7.79 12.87 -2.01
C LEU A 143 7.17 13.54 -0.80
N GLN A 144 7.36 12.94 0.37
CA GLN A 144 6.96 13.53 1.64
C GLN A 144 8.18 14.07 2.38
N TRP A 145 8.23 15.39 2.53
CA TRP A 145 9.26 16.12 3.25
C TRP A 145 8.79 16.46 4.66
N VAL A 146 9.43 15.89 5.66
CA VAL A 146 9.05 16.01 7.08
C VAL A 146 10.13 16.83 7.80
N THR A 147 9.71 17.93 8.43
CA THR A 147 10.63 18.81 9.16
C THR A 147 11.12 18.16 10.46
N PRO A 148 12.26 18.61 11.03
CA PRO A 148 12.72 18.10 12.32
C PRO A 148 11.67 18.20 13.44
N ALA A 149 10.86 19.24 13.46
CA ALA A 149 9.81 19.43 14.46
C ALA A 149 8.68 18.39 14.39
N GLN A 150 8.50 17.75 13.25
CA GLN A 150 7.45 16.75 12.98
C GLN A 150 7.92 15.31 13.23
N ASN A 151 9.23 15.10 13.45
CA ASN A 151 9.83 13.80 13.72
C ASN A 151 9.89 13.49 15.22
N ALA A 152 9.96 12.22 15.56
CA ALA A 152 10.12 11.78 16.95
C ALA A 152 11.45 12.28 17.57
N GLY A 153 12.53 12.26 16.77
CA GLY A 153 13.87 12.73 17.20
C GLY A 153 14.03 14.23 17.27
N ARG A 154 13.22 15.01 16.58
CA ARG A 154 13.19 16.48 16.49
C ARG A 154 14.54 17.16 16.19
N LYS A 155 15.47 16.42 15.54
CA LYS A 155 16.84 16.91 15.25
C LYS A 155 17.16 16.99 13.77
N GLN A 156 16.83 15.95 13.04
CA GLN A 156 17.12 15.82 11.61
C GLN A 156 15.83 15.84 10.79
N PRO A 157 15.84 16.33 9.55
CA PRO A 157 14.71 16.18 8.65
C PRO A 157 14.53 14.72 8.26
N PHE A 158 13.35 14.42 7.69
CA PHE A 158 13.02 13.11 7.14
C PHE A 158 12.37 13.27 5.78
N MET A 159 12.64 12.35 4.85
CA MET A 159 11.96 12.24 3.56
C MET A 159 11.64 10.79 3.29
N PHE A 160 10.48 10.52 2.70
CA PHE A 160 10.12 9.21 2.19
C PHE A 160 9.28 9.32 0.92
N THR A 161 9.25 8.25 0.15
CA THR A 161 8.42 8.15 -1.06
C THR A 161 7.16 7.33 -0.78
N GLN A 162 6.07 7.67 -1.52
CA GLN A 162 4.89 6.84 -1.70
C GLN A 162 4.60 6.80 -3.19
N SER A 163 5.06 5.76 -3.87
CA SER A 163 5.02 5.68 -5.33
C SER A 163 3.73 5.09 -5.89
N GLU A 164 3.01 4.28 -5.09
CA GLU A 164 1.74 3.67 -5.48
C GLU A 164 0.56 4.68 -5.48
N PRO A 165 -0.39 4.57 -6.41
CA PRO A 165 -0.40 3.67 -7.57
C PRO A 165 0.47 4.15 -8.74
N ILE A 166 0.43 5.45 -9.10
CA ILE A 166 1.08 6.05 -10.28
C ILE A 166 1.89 7.31 -9.92
N ASN A 167 2.49 7.31 -8.73
CA ASN A 167 3.25 8.46 -8.25
C ASN A 167 4.76 8.31 -8.47
N ALA A 168 5.27 7.15 -8.91
CA ALA A 168 6.69 6.98 -9.25
C ALA A 168 7.13 7.99 -10.31
N ARG A 169 6.28 8.31 -11.29
CA ARG A 169 6.46 9.34 -12.32
C ARG A 169 6.65 10.76 -11.81
N SER A 170 6.38 11.01 -10.53
CA SER A 170 6.59 12.34 -9.93
C SER A 170 8.00 12.54 -9.38
N TRP A 171 8.82 11.47 -9.33
CA TRP A 171 10.19 11.56 -8.87
C TRP A 171 11.22 10.82 -9.73
N ILE A 172 10.77 9.96 -10.67
CA ILE A 172 11.59 9.30 -11.68
C ILE A 172 10.86 9.40 -13.03
N PRO A 173 11.47 9.89 -14.11
CA PRO A 173 10.91 9.76 -15.46
C PRO A 173 11.07 8.31 -15.93
N LEU A 174 9.96 7.57 -16.08
CA LEU A 174 9.97 6.13 -16.38
C LEU A 174 8.65 5.68 -17.02
N GLN A 175 8.54 4.41 -17.37
CA GLN A 175 7.27 3.77 -17.71
C GLN A 175 6.55 3.38 -16.41
N ASP A 176 5.60 4.20 -15.95
CA ASP A 176 4.93 4.05 -14.65
C ASP A 176 3.64 3.24 -14.76
N THR A 177 3.80 1.96 -14.99
CA THR A 177 2.74 0.97 -15.14
C THR A 177 3.16 -0.36 -14.51
N PRO A 178 2.25 -1.10 -13.87
CA PRO A 178 2.55 -2.44 -13.34
C PRO A 178 2.98 -3.46 -14.41
N LEU A 179 2.62 -3.22 -15.69
CA LEU A 179 3.05 -4.03 -16.84
C LEU A 179 4.58 -4.06 -17.03
N VAL A 180 5.28 -3.02 -16.58
CA VAL A 180 6.72 -2.88 -16.75
C VAL A 180 7.42 -3.19 -15.43
N ARG A 181 8.24 -4.22 -15.43
CA ARG A 181 9.04 -4.63 -14.28
C ARG A 181 10.52 -4.43 -14.59
N VAL A 182 11.22 -3.78 -13.66
CA VAL A 182 12.61 -3.36 -13.83
C VAL A 182 13.47 -3.83 -12.68
N THR A 183 14.72 -4.16 -12.96
CA THR A 183 15.78 -4.17 -11.95
C THR A 183 16.27 -2.73 -11.75
N TYR A 184 16.87 -2.42 -10.60
CA TYR A 184 17.48 -1.11 -10.46
C TYR A 184 18.76 -1.12 -9.63
N ARG A 185 19.59 -0.10 -9.85
CA ARG A 185 20.66 0.32 -8.94
C ARG A 185 20.49 1.80 -8.61
N ALA A 186 20.95 2.21 -7.45
CA ALA A 186 20.86 3.60 -7.04
C ALA A 186 22.09 4.05 -6.26
N VAL A 187 22.52 5.26 -6.52
CA VAL A 187 23.44 6.04 -5.70
C VAL A 187 22.64 7.21 -5.14
N ILE A 188 22.54 7.29 -3.82
CA ILE A 188 21.79 8.35 -3.14
C ILE A 188 22.75 9.17 -2.31
N HIS A 189 22.87 10.45 -2.63
CA HIS A 189 23.70 11.42 -1.92
C HIS A 189 22.83 12.17 -0.91
N THR A 190 23.21 12.13 0.36
CA THR A 190 22.45 12.77 1.46
C THR A 190 23.34 13.74 2.22
N PRO A 191 22.76 14.73 2.92
CA PRO A 191 23.47 15.48 3.94
C PRO A 191 24.02 14.57 5.05
N ASP A 192 25.03 15.07 5.76
CA ASP A 192 25.60 14.37 6.92
C ASP A 192 24.56 14.10 8.02
N GLY A 193 24.74 12.97 8.72
CA GLY A 193 23.95 12.62 9.90
C GLY A 193 22.64 11.88 9.63
N VAL A 194 22.21 11.75 8.37
CA VAL A 194 21.05 10.94 7.97
C VAL A 194 21.48 9.67 7.23
N VAL A 195 20.59 8.71 7.12
CA VAL A 195 20.77 7.43 6.42
C VAL A 195 19.72 7.31 5.34
N ALA A 196 20.11 6.88 4.15
CA ALA A 196 19.18 6.45 3.11
C ALA A 196 18.93 4.94 3.22
N VAL A 197 17.69 4.53 2.96
CA VAL A 197 17.25 3.12 2.78
C VAL A 197 16.31 3.05 1.59
N MET A 198 16.34 1.94 0.85
CA MET A 198 15.50 1.73 -0.34
C MET A 198 14.84 0.35 -0.32
N SER A 199 13.86 0.14 -1.21
CA SER A 199 13.27 -1.17 -1.53
C SER A 199 14.29 -2.11 -2.20
N ALA A 200 15.38 -2.38 -1.52
CA ALA A 200 16.51 -3.22 -1.93
C ALA A 200 17.17 -3.80 -0.67
N PRO A 201 18.11 -4.73 -0.79
CA PRO A 201 18.94 -5.12 0.35
C PRO A 201 19.68 -3.91 0.94
N ASN A 202 19.35 -3.56 2.19
CA ASN A 202 19.96 -2.43 2.90
C ASN A 202 21.12 -2.91 3.77
N ASN A 203 22.19 -2.11 3.87
CA ASN A 203 23.29 -2.39 4.78
C ASN A 203 23.01 -1.72 6.16
N PRO A 204 22.66 -2.50 7.21
CA PRO A 204 22.35 -1.93 8.52
C PRO A 204 23.57 -1.28 9.22
N ASN A 205 24.78 -1.59 8.76
CA ASN A 205 26.04 -1.06 9.25
C ASN A 205 26.63 0.02 8.32
N ALA A 206 25.86 0.55 7.37
CA ALA A 206 26.31 1.60 6.49
C ALA A 206 26.84 2.80 7.29
N LYS A 207 27.99 3.32 6.87
CA LYS A 207 28.53 4.56 7.44
C LYS A 207 27.59 5.71 7.07
N ARG A 208 27.47 6.69 7.96
CA ARG A 208 26.71 7.94 7.72
C ARG A 208 27.60 8.91 6.92
N SER A 209 28.04 8.47 5.75
CA SER A 209 29.03 9.18 4.91
C SER A 209 28.40 10.11 3.88
N GLY A 210 27.07 10.13 3.77
CA GLY A 210 26.36 10.89 2.75
C GLY A 210 26.14 10.14 1.44
N ASP A 211 26.85 9.05 1.16
CA ASP A 211 26.70 8.26 -0.08
C ASP A 211 26.23 6.85 0.23
N TYR A 212 25.12 6.44 -0.41
CA TYR A 212 24.47 5.14 -0.22
C TYR A 212 24.27 4.45 -1.55
N PHE A 213 24.61 3.15 -1.61
CA PHE A 213 24.51 2.31 -2.81
C PHE A 213 23.48 1.23 -2.61
N PHE A 214 22.59 1.06 -3.58
CA PHE A 214 21.54 0.06 -3.57
C PHE A 214 21.49 -0.70 -4.88
N GLU A 215 21.10 -1.96 -4.81
CA GLU A 215 20.89 -2.80 -5.98
C GLU A 215 19.72 -3.75 -5.75
N MET A 216 18.69 -3.66 -6.60
CA MET A 216 17.58 -4.58 -6.69
C MET A 216 17.73 -5.42 -7.95
N THR A 217 18.20 -6.66 -7.77
CA THR A 217 18.49 -7.59 -8.87
C THR A 217 17.27 -8.34 -9.38
N ARG A 218 16.14 -8.22 -8.68
CA ARG A 218 14.85 -8.81 -9.07
C ARG A 218 13.98 -7.76 -9.73
N ALA A 219 13.31 -8.13 -10.82
CA ALA A 219 12.46 -7.19 -11.53
C ALA A 219 11.18 -6.89 -10.73
N ILE A 220 10.95 -5.61 -10.45
CA ILE A 220 9.78 -5.09 -9.72
C ILE A 220 9.07 -4.01 -10.55
N PRO A 221 7.77 -3.80 -10.37
CA PRO A 221 7.07 -2.66 -10.98
C PRO A 221 7.52 -1.34 -10.35
N SER A 222 7.29 -0.23 -11.06
CA SER A 222 7.72 1.12 -10.67
C SER A 222 7.21 1.57 -9.31
N TYR A 223 5.96 1.25 -8.98
CA TYR A 223 5.31 1.68 -7.73
C TYR A 223 5.97 1.10 -6.46
N LEU A 224 6.79 0.04 -6.62
CA LEU A 224 7.54 -0.59 -5.54
C LEU A 224 8.97 -0.02 -5.38
N ILE A 225 9.40 0.93 -6.23
CA ILE A 225 10.67 1.63 -6.02
C ILE A 225 10.46 2.67 -4.92
N ALA A 226 11.11 2.47 -3.78
CA ALA A 226 10.95 3.31 -2.61
C ALA A 226 12.28 3.79 -2.05
N LEU A 227 12.26 5.01 -1.52
CA LEU A 227 13.39 5.68 -0.86
C LEU A 227 12.90 6.32 0.44
N ALA A 228 13.68 6.17 1.50
CA ALA A 228 13.52 6.97 2.71
C ALA A 228 14.87 7.46 3.22
N VAL A 229 14.91 8.69 3.72
CA VAL A 229 16.12 9.34 4.24
C VAL A 229 15.82 10.01 5.58
N GLY A 230 16.55 9.63 6.63
CA GLY A 230 16.32 10.17 7.98
C GLY A 230 17.35 9.71 9.00
N ASP A 231 17.20 10.16 10.28
CA ASP A 231 18.05 9.68 11.39
C ASP A 231 17.62 8.28 11.83
N LEU A 232 17.81 7.31 10.96
CA LEU A 232 17.39 5.93 11.14
C LEU A 232 18.39 5.11 11.95
N LYS A 233 17.87 4.18 12.74
CA LYS A 233 18.58 3.10 13.41
C LYS A 233 17.97 1.78 13.02
N PHE A 234 18.81 0.75 12.96
CA PHE A 234 18.40 -0.63 12.69
C PHE A 234 18.46 -1.48 13.96
N LYS A 235 17.51 -2.40 14.10
CA LYS A 235 17.55 -3.47 15.07
C LYS A 235 17.04 -4.78 14.46
N SER A 236 17.87 -5.83 14.47
CA SER A 236 17.47 -7.16 13.99
C SER A 236 16.38 -7.75 14.89
N THR A 237 15.42 -8.43 14.27
CA THR A 237 14.33 -9.19 14.92
C THR A 237 14.37 -10.67 14.59
N GLY A 238 15.17 -11.08 13.61
CA GLY A 238 15.35 -12.47 13.17
C GLY A 238 16.48 -12.61 12.16
N PRO A 239 16.71 -13.81 11.63
CA PRO A 239 17.75 -14.06 10.63
C PRO A 239 17.56 -13.24 9.34
N ARG A 240 16.32 -13.13 8.87
CA ARG A 240 15.95 -12.40 7.64
C ARG A 240 15.21 -11.10 7.92
N THR A 241 14.99 -10.72 9.20
CA THR A 241 14.10 -9.62 9.57
C THR A 241 14.78 -8.60 10.46
N GLY A 242 14.30 -7.36 10.38
CA GLY A 242 14.75 -6.26 11.22
C GLY A 242 13.84 -5.05 11.10
N VAL A 243 14.11 -4.04 11.93
CA VAL A 243 13.33 -2.81 11.97
C VAL A 243 14.25 -1.61 11.84
N TYR A 244 13.91 -0.74 10.91
CA TYR A 244 14.41 0.63 10.83
C TYR A 244 13.40 1.58 11.47
N ALA A 245 13.86 2.48 12.30
CA ALA A 245 13.06 3.56 12.87
C ALA A 245 13.98 4.68 13.36
N GLU A 246 13.41 5.83 13.72
CA GLU A 246 14.14 6.82 14.49
C GLU A 246 14.60 6.24 15.84
N ARG A 247 15.72 6.74 16.34
CA ARG A 247 16.39 6.21 17.55
C ARG A 247 15.46 5.97 18.74
N SER A 248 14.50 6.87 18.98
CA SER A 248 13.57 6.79 20.12
C SER A 248 12.54 5.66 19.97
N GLY A 249 12.22 5.22 18.75
CA GLY A 249 11.18 4.23 18.46
C GLY A 249 11.69 2.83 18.14
N VAL A 250 12.96 2.68 17.73
CA VAL A 250 13.46 1.41 17.15
C VAL A 250 13.36 0.22 18.13
N ALA A 251 13.56 0.43 19.43
CA ALA A 251 13.48 -0.64 20.41
C ALA A 251 12.04 -1.16 20.61
N ALA A 252 11.07 -0.24 20.68
CA ALA A 252 9.65 -0.57 20.80
C ALA A 252 9.14 -1.27 19.53
N ALA A 253 9.48 -0.74 18.37
CA ALA A 253 9.10 -1.33 17.10
C ALA A 253 9.68 -2.73 16.89
N ALA A 254 10.95 -2.96 17.28
CA ALA A 254 11.56 -4.28 17.20
C ALA A 254 10.92 -5.30 18.16
N ALA A 255 10.44 -4.86 19.33
CA ALA A 255 9.69 -5.71 20.26
C ALA A 255 8.29 -6.04 19.68
N GLU A 256 7.61 -5.03 19.12
CA GLU A 256 6.28 -5.19 18.52
C GLU A 256 6.30 -6.18 17.35
N PHE A 257 7.28 -6.06 16.45
CA PHE A 257 7.37 -6.85 15.21
C PHE A 257 8.30 -8.05 15.30
N SER A 258 8.56 -8.56 16.50
CA SER A 258 9.49 -9.67 16.75
C SER A 258 9.07 -10.99 16.11
N ASP A 259 7.80 -11.16 15.73
CA ASP A 259 7.25 -12.41 15.17
C ASP A 259 7.33 -12.46 13.64
N THR A 260 7.87 -11.43 12.98
CA THR A 260 7.91 -11.34 11.50
C THR A 260 8.60 -12.55 10.85
N GLU A 261 9.65 -13.11 11.47
CA GLU A 261 10.30 -14.32 10.94
C GLU A 261 9.36 -15.54 10.98
N ALA A 262 8.57 -15.69 12.04
CA ALA A 262 7.57 -16.77 12.13
C ALA A 262 6.46 -16.59 11.08
N MET A 263 6.09 -15.36 10.75
CA MET A 263 5.14 -15.07 9.68
C MET A 263 5.69 -15.45 8.31
N ILE A 264 6.98 -15.17 8.02
CA ILE A 264 7.63 -15.63 6.78
C ILE A 264 7.57 -17.16 6.67
N VAL A 265 7.93 -17.87 7.74
CA VAL A 265 7.92 -19.35 7.76
C VAL A 265 6.50 -19.90 7.55
N ALA A 266 5.48 -19.23 8.08
CA ALA A 266 4.08 -19.61 7.87
C ALA A 266 3.66 -19.41 6.41
N ALA A 267 3.98 -18.25 5.82
CA ALA A 267 3.68 -17.94 4.43
C ALA A 267 4.38 -18.86 3.42
N GLU A 268 5.65 -19.19 3.68
CA GLU A 268 6.43 -20.10 2.82
C GLU A 268 5.80 -21.49 2.67
N LYS A 269 5.06 -21.96 3.68
CA LYS A 269 4.35 -23.25 3.62
C LYS A 269 3.15 -23.22 2.67
N ILE A 270 2.57 -22.05 2.43
CA ILE A 270 1.38 -21.87 1.60
C ILE A 270 1.78 -21.45 0.18
N ALA A 271 2.57 -20.38 0.10
CA ALA A 271 2.83 -19.66 -1.16
C ALA A 271 4.19 -19.99 -1.80
N GLY A 272 4.99 -20.89 -1.17
CA GLY A 272 6.33 -21.24 -1.64
C GLY A 272 7.42 -20.30 -1.09
N PRO A 273 8.70 -20.49 -1.51
CA PRO A 273 9.84 -19.86 -0.87
C PRO A 273 9.81 -18.33 -1.00
N TYR A 274 10.19 -17.66 0.08
CA TYR A 274 10.39 -16.20 0.12
C TYR A 274 11.54 -15.80 -0.82
N ARG A 275 11.26 -15.00 -1.84
CA ARG A 275 12.20 -14.68 -2.93
C ARG A 275 13.06 -13.43 -2.66
N TRP A 276 12.75 -12.64 -1.64
CA TRP A 276 13.44 -11.41 -1.29
C TRP A 276 14.46 -11.70 -0.18
N VAL A 277 15.66 -11.15 -0.28
CA VAL A 277 16.79 -11.52 0.61
C VAL A 277 16.46 -11.30 2.10
N ARG A 278 15.74 -10.19 2.41
CA ARG A 278 15.34 -9.80 3.75
C ARG A 278 13.94 -9.20 3.72
N GLN A 279 13.27 -9.24 4.85
CA GLN A 279 12.02 -8.52 5.14
C GLN A 279 12.29 -7.60 6.32
N ASP A 280 12.71 -6.39 6.04
CA ASP A 280 12.86 -5.36 7.06
C ASP A 280 11.62 -4.44 7.05
N ILE A 281 11.37 -3.80 8.18
CA ILE A 281 10.23 -2.90 8.38
C ILE A 281 10.78 -1.52 8.69
N LEU A 282 10.33 -0.49 7.97
CA LEU A 282 10.60 0.90 8.28
C LEU A 282 9.38 1.55 8.94
N VAL A 283 9.50 1.92 10.21
CA VAL A 283 8.48 2.74 10.88
C VAL A 283 8.68 4.20 10.46
N LEU A 284 7.69 4.72 9.76
CA LEU A 284 7.68 6.08 9.22
C LEU A 284 7.28 7.13 10.28
N PRO A 285 7.52 8.42 10.00
CA PRO A 285 7.03 9.51 10.84
C PRO A 285 5.48 9.53 10.94
N PRO A 286 4.93 10.19 11.99
CA PRO A 286 3.48 10.28 12.21
C PRO A 286 2.66 10.86 11.06
N SER A 287 3.27 11.57 10.14
CA SER A 287 2.61 12.12 8.94
C SER A 287 2.21 11.07 7.90
N PHE A 288 2.70 9.84 7.99
CA PHE A 288 2.36 8.78 7.01
C PHE A 288 0.84 8.52 6.98
N PRO A 289 0.18 8.65 5.81
CA PRO A 289 -1.28 8.68 5.74
C PRO A 289 -1.92 7.30 5.70
N LEU A 290 -1.17 6.26 5.29
CA LEU A 290 -1.62 4.89 5.08
C LEU A 290 -1.35 4.01 6.30
N GLY A 291 -1.69 2.73 6.19
CA GLY A 291 -1.33 1.68 7.15
C GLY A 291 0.10 1.22 6.94
N GLY A 292 0.36 0.69 5.76
CA GLY A 292 1.65 0.20 5.30
C GLY A 292 1.86 0.42 3.81
N MET A 293 2.98 -0.09 3.32
CA MET A 293 3.37 -0.17 1.92
C MET A 293 4.36 -1.33 1.75
N GLU A 294 4.07 -2.20 0.83
CA GLU A 294 4.71 -3.50 0.62
C GLU A 294 6.05 -3.47 -0.13
N ASN A 295 6.80 -2.40 -0.06
CA ASN A 295 8.08 -2.31 -0.79
C ASN A 295 8.97 -3.53 -0.57
N PRO A 296 9.46 -4.21 -1.62
CA PRO A 296 10.22 -5.45 -1.48
C PRO A 296 11.45 -5.31 -0.60
N GLY A 297 11.54 -6.18 0.41
CA GLY A 297 12.63 -6.19 1.37
C GLY A 297 12.61 -5.07 2.41
N LEU A 298 11.70 -4.09 2.29
CA LEU A 298 11.58 -2.96 3.22
C LEU A 298 10.14 -2.43 3.25
N SER A 299 9.23 -3.10 3.95
CA SER A 299 7.87 -2.57 4.12
C SER A 299 7.89 -1.28 4.93
N PHE A 300 7.16 -0.26 4.46
CA PHE A 300 6.93 0.96 5.21
C PHE A 300 5.67 0.80 6.07
N VAL A 301 5.72 1.24 7.32
CA VAL A 301 4.54 1.14 8.21
C VAL A 301 4.33 2.40 9.04
N THR A 302 3.06 2.66 9.34
CA THR A 302 2.66 3.75 10.22
C THR A 302 3.19 3.53 11.65
N PRO A 303 3.61 4.57 12.37
CA PRO A 303 3.96 4.44 13.79
C PRO A 303 2.78 4.00 14.68
N THR A 304 1.53 4.15 14.21
CA THR A 304 0.35 3.65 14.94
C THR A 304 0.28 2.12 15.02
N ALA A 305 1.11 1.41 14.22
CA ALA A 305 1.27 -0.04 14.31
C ALA A 305 2.09 -0.47 15.54
N VAL A 306 2.86 0.44 16.13
CA VAL A 306 3.66 0.17 17.34
C VAL A 306 2.80 0.46 18.57
N ALA A 307 1.83 -0.41 18.86
CA ALA A 307 0.88 -0.25 19.95
C ALA A 307 1.41 -0.75 21.32
N GLY A 308 2.41 -1.62 21.32
CA GLY A 308 3.01 -2.23 22.51
C GLY A 308 2.28 -3.48 23.00
N ASP A 309 1.30 -3.96 22.27
CA ASP A 309 0.44 -5.10 22.60
C ASP A 309 0.28 -6.11 21.44
N LYS A 310 1.05 -5.93 20.37
CA LYS A 310 0.97 -6.70 19.11
C LYS A 310 -0.42 -6.73 18.49
N SER A 311 -1.27 -5.74 18.76
CA SER A 311 -2.63 -5.66 18.23
C SER A 311 -2.69 -5.38 16.73
N GLN A 312 -1.63 -4.75 16.18
CA GLN A 312 -1.57 -4.31 14.79
C GLN A 312 -0.62 -5.16 13.94
N VAL A 313 -0.23 -6.35 14.42
CA VAL A 313 0.71 -7.21 13.67
C VAL A 313 0.06 -7.87 12.46
N SER A 314 -1.28 -7.87 12.34
CA SER A 314 -1.96 -8.25 11.11
C SER A 314 -1.59 -7.34 9.94
N LEU A 315 -1.38 -6.03 10.18
CA LEU A 315 -0.82 -5.13 9.19
C LEU A 315 0.55 -5.61 8.70
N ILE A 316 1.42 -6.10 9.61
CA ILE A 316 2.73 -6.63 9.21
C ILE A 316 2.57 -7.93 8.40
N ALA A 317 1.62 -8.79 8.77
CA ALA A 317 1.29 -9.98 8.01
C ALA A 317 0.76 -9.64 6.61
N HIS A 318 -0.05 -8.58 6.47
CA HIS A 318 -0.53 -8.05 5.19
C HIS A 318 0.62 -7.58 4.31
N GLU A 319 1.45 -6.64 4.79
CA GLU A 319 2.59 -6.10 4.03
C GLU A 319 3.63 -7.19 3.68
N LEU A 320 3.80 -8.20 4.54
CA LEU A 320 4.62 -9.36 4.25
C LEU A 320 3.99 -10.24 3.16
N SER A 321 2.66 -10.43 3.20
CA SER A 321 1.94 -11.26 2.23
C SER A 321 2.16 -10.80 0.80
N HIS A 322 2.25 -9.49 0.58
CA HIS A 322 2.59 -8.89 -0.71
C HIS A 322 3.93 -9.37 -1.30
N SER A 323 4.78 -10.02 -0.53
CA SER A 323 6.00 -10.65 -1.07
C SER A 323 5.70 -11.71 -2.13
N TRP A 324 4.47 -12.24 -2.19
CA TRP A 324 3.98 -13.15 -3.21
C TRP A 324 2.97 -12.45 -4.13
N PRO A 325 1.72 -12.11 -3.76
CA PRO A 325 0.88 -11.25 -4.58
C PRO A 325 1.41 -9.80 -4.54
N GLY A 326 1.41 -9.12 -5.66
CA GLY A 326 1.99 -7.77 -5.81
C GLY A 326 3.46 -7.82 -6.21
N ASN A 327 4.34 -8.28 -5.33
CA ASN A 327 5.78 -8.24 -5.56
C ASN A 327 6.26 -9.35 -6.50
N LEU A 328 5.97 -10.62 -6.21
CA LEU A 328 6.37 -11.74 -7.07
C LEU A 328 5.47 -11.87 -8.29
N VAL A 329 4.16 -11.92 -8.07
CA VAL A 329 3.13 -11.93 -9.13
C VAL A 329 2.24 -10.71 -8.92
N GLY A 330 2.37 -9.70 -9.77
CA GLY A 330 1.61 -8.46 -9.67
C GLY A 330 0.36 -8.46 -10.56
N ASN A 331 -0.50 -7.47 -10.35
CA ASN A 331 -1.53 -7.08 -11.29
C ASN A 331 -0.89 -6.46 -12.56
N ALA A 332 -1.46 -6.74 -13.72
CA ALA A 332 -0.97 -6.15 -14.97
C ALA A 332 -1.37 -4.67 -15.10
N THR A 333 -2.56 -4.33 -14.66
CA THR A 333 -3.12 -2.97 -14.64
C THR A 333 -3.83 -2.70 -13.30
N TRP A 334 -4.15 -1.46 -13.00
CA TRP A 334 -4.88 -1.11 -11.78
C TRP A 334 -6.31 -1.65 -11.75
N ARG A 335 -6.88 -2.01 -12.89
CA ARG A 335 -8.13 -2.76 -13.01
C ARG A 335 -8.06 -4.13 -12.30
N ASP A 336 -6.87 -4.72 -12.27
CA ASP A 336 -6.61 -6.06 -11.75
C ASP A 336 -6.10 -6.05 -10.29
N LEU A 337 -6.18 -4.91 -9.60
CA LEU A 337 -5.62 -4.69 -8.25
C LEU A 337 -6.08 -5.73 -7.22
N TRP A 338 -7.29 -6.29 -7.35
CA TRP A 338 -7.80 -7.31 -6.44
C TRP A 338 -6.95 -8.61 -6.42
N LEU A 339 -6.18 -8.88 -7.50
CA LEU A 339 -5.22 -9.99 -7.54
C LEU A 339 -4.02 -9.73 -6.62
N ASN A 340 -3.70 -8.48 -6.37
CA ASN A 340 -2.70 -8.06 -5.39
C ASN A 340 -3.33 -8.06 -3.99
N GLU A 341 -4.29 -7.19 -3.74
CA GLU A 341 -4.86 -6.89 -2.42
C GLU A 341 -5.66 -8.07 -1.83
N GLY A 342 -6.56 -8.67 -2.62
CA GLY A 342 -7.40 -9.77 -2.16
C GLY A 342 -6.61 -11.03 -1.81
N PHE A 343 -5.59 -11.34 -2.60
CA PHE A 343 -4.68 -12.44 -2.27
C PHE A 343 -3.85 -12.15 -1.02
N SER A 344 -3.40 -10.89 -0.86
CA SER A 344 -2.62 -10.48 0.31
C SER A 344 -3.46 -10.56 1.58
N ALA A 345 -4.71 -10.11 1.55
CA ALA A 345 -5.64 -10.22 2.67
C ALA A 345 -5.96 -11.69 3.02
N TYR A 346 -6.08 -12.58 2.02
CA TYR A 346 -6.22 -14.02 2.26
C TYR A 346 -5.00 -14.61 2.95
N LEU A 347 -3.78 -14.33 2.45
CA LEU A 347 -2.54 -14.82 3.06
C LEU A 347 -2.31 -14.21 4.45
N GLU A 348 -2.67 -12.94 4.68
CA GLU A 348 -2.66 -12.30 6.00
C GLU A 348 -3.45 -13.13 7.01
N SER A 349 -4.74 -13.44 6.72
CA SER A 349 -5.60 -14.26 7.61
C SER A 349 -4.97 -15.62 7.88
N ARG A 350 -4.41 -16.29 6.85
CA ARG A 350 -3.73 -17.57 6.97
C ARG A 350 -2.46 -17.51 7.84
N ILE A 351 -1.66 -16.45 7.71
CA ILE A 351 -0.48 -16.20 8.54
C ILE A 351 -0.90 -15.93 9.99
N MET A 352 -1.91 -15.09 10.20
CA MET A 352 -2.44 -14.78 11.52
C MET A 352 -2.99 -16.04 12.21
N GLN A 353 -3.69 -16.90 11.48
CA GLN A 353 -4.15 -18.19 11.98
C GLN A 353 -2.98 -19.09 12.41
N ALA A 354 -1.92 -19.16 11.60
CA ALA A 354 -0.77 -20.03 11.87
C ALA A 354 0.10 -19.54 13.04
N VAL A 355 0.26 -18.22 13.22
CA VAL A 355 1.17 -17.62 14.22
C VAL A 355 0.44 -17.30 15.52
N TYR A 356 -0.81 -16.81 15.45
CA TYR A 356 -1.55 -16.32 16.61
C TYR A 356 -2.82 -17.12 16.95
N GLY A 357 -3.13 -18.12 16.14
CA GLY A 357 -4.26 -19.03 16.34
C GLY A 357 -5.56 -18.56 15.70
N GLU A 358 -6.43 -19.53 15.45
CA GLU A 358 -7.68 -19.37 14.71
C GLU A 358 -8.60 -18.31 15.32
N ARG A 359 -8.77 -18.30 16.66
CA ARG A 359 -9.62 -17.34 17.34
C ARG A 359 -9.26 -15.89 17.01
N ARG A 360 -7.95 -15.55 16.99
CA ARG A 360 -7.51 -14.19 16.72
C ARG A 360 -7.75 -13.81 15.26
N ALA A 361 -7.44 -14.68 14.32
CA ALA A 361 -7.72 -14.46 12.90
C ALA A 361 -9.21 -14.25 12.66
N THR A 362 -10.07 -15.12 13.24
CA THR A 362 -11.54 -14.98 13.10
C THR A 362 -12.07 -13.65 13.65
N LEU A 363 -11.52 -13.12 14.76
CA LEU A 363 -11.93 -11.81 15.28
C LEU A 363 -11.61 -10.68 14.29
N GLU A 364 -10.48 -10.76 13.59
CA GLU A 364 -10.11 -9.80 12.56
C GLU A 364 -11.03 -9.94 11.35
N ASP A 365 -11.23 -11.15 10.84
CA ASP A 365 -12.08 -11.44 9.69
C ASP A 365 -13.54 -10.97 9.89
N VAL A 366 -14.11 -11.10 11.09
CA VAL A 366 -15.46 -10.63 11.40
C VAL A 366 -15.58 -9.10 11.36
N LEU A 367 -14.57 -8.39 11.89
CA LEU A 367 -14.53 -6.93 11.84
C LEU A 367 -14.36 -6.41 10.41
N ASP A 368 -13.52 -7.06 9.62
CA ASP A 368 -13.27 -6.69 8.23
C ASP A 368 -14.50 -6.94 7.36
N LEU A 369 -15.23 -8.06 7.58
CA LEU A 369 -16.53 -8.29 6.95
C LEU A 369 -17.55 -7.21 7.32
N ALA A 370 -17.58 -6.77 8.58
CA ALA A 370 -18.50 -5.71 9.00
C ALA A 370 -18.15 -4.38 8.31
N ALA A 371 -16.86 -4.05 8.18
CA ALA A 371 -16.38 -2.87 7.45
C ALA A 371 -16.74 -2.95 5.97
N LEU A 372 -16.50 -4.09 5.31
CA LEU A 372 -16.87 -4.33 3.92
C LEU A 372 -18.38 -4.12 3.68
N ARG A 373 -19.24 -4.66 4.55
CA ARG A 373 -20.69 -4.49 4.43
C ARG A 373 -21.13 -3.04 4.57
N ALA A 374 -20.51 -2.29 5.47
CA ALA A 374 -20.78 -0.86 5.64
C ALA A 374 -20.35 -0.06 4.39
N GLU A 375 -19.23 -0.39 3.79
CA GLU A 375 -18.76 0.22 2.55
C GLU A 375 -19.66 -0.12 1.35
N MET A 376 -20.00 -1.39 1.18
CA MET A 376 -20.91 -1.85 0.12
C MET A 376 -22.30 -1.19 0.19
N ALA A 377 -22.76 -0.82 1.38
CA ALA A 377 -24.07 -0.16 1.56
C ALA A 377 -24.11 1.24 0.93
N VAL A 378 -22.96 1.88 0.69
CA VAL A 378 -22.85 3.24 0.12
C VAL A 378 -22.27 3.26 -1.30
N LEU A 379 -21.64 2.17 -1.75
CA LEU A 379 -21.08 2.06 -3.10
C LEU A 379 -22.17 1.73 -4.13
N ALA A 380 -22.03 2.28 -5.33
CA ALA A 380 -22.84 1.87 -6.47
C ALA A 380 -22.62 0.37 -6.78
N PRO A 381 -23.64 -0.36 -7.25
CA PRO A 381 -23.49 -1.78 -7.58
C PRO A 381 -22.35 -2.07 -8.58
N THR A 382 -22.10 -1.17 -9.52
CA THR A 382 -21.00 -1.27 -10.50
C THR A 382 -19.61 -1.21 -9.87
N ASP A 383 -19.47 -0.52 -8.73
CA ASP A 383 -18.21 -0.37 -8.00
C ASP A 383 -18.00 -1.48 -6.95
N GLN A 384 -18.89 -2.48 -6.91
CA GLN A 384 -18.80 -3.64 -6.01
C GLN A 384 -18.25 -4.91 -6.70
N ALA A 385 -17.91 -4.85 -8.00
CA ALA A 385 -17.22 -5.93 -8.70
C ALA A 385 -15.72 -5.92 -8.33
N LEU A 386 -15.06 -7.09 -8.33
CA LEU A 386 -13.61 -7.18 -8.12
C LEU A 386 -12.85 -6.53 -9.28
N VAL A 387 -13.37 -6.67 -10.49
CA VAL A 387 -12.83 -6.00 -11.69
C VAL A 387 -13.67 -4.78 -11.99
N THR A 388 -13.06 -3.61 -11.90
CA THR A 388 -13.71 -2.32 -12.22
C THR A 388 -13.02 -1.66 -13.39
N ASP A 389 -13.74 -0.81 -14.15
CA ASP A 389 -13.13 -0.01 -15.21
C ASP A 389 -12.53 1.26 -14.58
N PRO A 390 -11.18 1.42 -14.55
CA PRO A 390 -10.53 2.60 -14.00
C PRO A 390 -10.54 3.80 -14.96
N ALA A 391 -10.95 3.63 -16.23
CA ALA A 391 -10.80 4.65 -17.26
C ALA A 391 -11.37 6.02 -16.84
N GLY A 392 -10.49 7.04 -16.76
CA GLY A 392 -10.83 8.40 -16.39
C GLY A 392 -11.03 8.65 -14.88
N ARG A 393 -10.73 7.67 -14.03
CA ARG A 393 -10.69 7.80 -12.56
C ARG A 393 -9.24 7.85 -12.07
N ASP A 394 -9.02 8.35 -10.86
CA ASP A 394 -7.72 8.19 -10.20
C ASP A 394 -7.57 6.73 -9.78
N PRO A 395 -6.50 6.01 -10.18
CA PRO A 395 -6.26 4.63 -9.74
C PRO A 395 -6.25 4.44 -8.22
N ALA A 396 -5.97 5.49 -7.46
CA ALA A 396 -6.05 5.48 -6.00
C ALA A 396 -7.48 5.19 -5.47
N ASP A 397 -8.52 5.42 -6.27
CA ASP A 397 -9.91 5.12 -5.90
C ASP A 397 -10.22 3.61 -5.89
N ALA A 398 -9.36 2.77 -6.51
CA ALA A 398 -9.50 1.32 -6.51
C ALA A 398 -9.09 0.67 -5.19
N PHE A 399 -8.36 1.38 -4.32
CA PHE A 399 -7.94 0.88 -3.01
C PHE A 399 -9.07 0.99 -1.98
N ASN A 400 -9.88 -0.04 -1.89
CA ASN A 400 -11.07 -0.09 -1.05
C ASN A 400 -11.34 -1.52 -0.54
N GLY A 401 -12.36 -1.71 0.29
CA GLY A 401 -12.73 -3.01 0.84
C GLY A 401 -13.18 -4.03 -0.20
N ILE A 402 -13.55 -3.59 -1.42
CA ILE A 402 -13.93 -4.53 -2.49
C ILE A 402 -12.68 -5.28 -2.98
N THR A 403 -11.61 -4.58 -3.31
CA THR A 403 -10.38 -5.21 -3.80
C THR A 403 -9.71 -6.06 -2.73
N CYS A 404 -9.69 -5.61 -1.47
CA CYS A 404 -9.08 -6.32 -0.34
C CYS A 404 -10.01 -7.43 0.19
N GLU A 405 -11.12 -7.05 0.83
CA GLU A 405 -11.91 -7.96 1.65
C GLU A 405 -12.87 -8.85 0.83
N LYS A 406 -13.52 -8.31 -0.23
CA LYS A 406 -14.29 -9.17 -1.12
C LYS A 406 -13.36 -10.11 -1.88
N GLY A 407 -12.16 -9.62 -2.28
CA GLY A 407 -11.11 -10.44 -2.88
C GLY A 407 -10.68 -11.59 -1.94
N ARG A 408 -10.42 -11.30 -0.66
CA ARG A 408 -10.14 -12.31 0.36
C ARG A 408 -11.25 -13.35 0.46
N LEU A 409 -12.51 -12.92 0.60
CA LEU A 409 -13.66 -13.82 0.69
C LEU A 409 -13.83 -14.72 -0.53
N PHE A 410 -13.42 -14.25 -1.72
CA PHE A 410 -13.37 -15.10 -2.90
C PHE A 410 -12.35 -16.24 -2.75
N PHE A 411 -11.16 -15.96 -2.22
CA PHE A 411 -10.16 -17.00 -1.95
C PHE A 411 -10.57 -17.91 -0.80
N ASP A 412 -11.23 -17.41 0.25
CA ASP A 412 -11.84 -18.22 1.31
C ASP A 412 -12.91 -19.18 0.74
N TYR A 413 -13.72 -18.69 -0.21
CA TYR A 413 -14.69 -19.50 -0.92
C TYR A 413 -14.01 -20.65 -1.69
N LEU A 414 -12.92 -20.36 -2.43
CA LEU A 414 -12.17 -21.39 -3.15
C LEU A 414 -11.53 -22.41 -2.19
N ASP A 415 -10.91 -21.94 -1.10
CA ASP A 415 -10.35 -22.81 -0.06
C ASP A 415 -11.41 -23.79 0.50
N ALA A 416 -12.60 -23.26 0.85
CA ALA A 416 -13.69 -24.08 1.37
C ALA A 416 -14.26 -25.08 0.34
N LYS A 417 -14.37 -24.68 -0.95
CA LYS A 417 -14.94 -25.53 -2.01
C LYS A 417 -13.99 -26.65 -2.45
N PHE A 418 -12.69 -26.39 -2.49
CA PHE A 418 -11.70 -27.36 -2.98
C PHE A 418 -10.95 -28.08 -1.86
N GLY A 419 -11.03 -27.56 -0.64
CA GLY A 419 -10.28 -28.04 0.52
C GLY A 419 -8.85 -27.53 0.57
N ARG A 420 -8.41 -27.21 1.79
CA ARG A 420 -7.16 -26.52 2.13
C ARG A 420 -5.92 -27.06 1.41
N GLU A 421 -5.69 -28.35 1.47
CA GLU A 421 -4.50 -28.98 0.88
C GLU A 421 -4.42 -28.76 -0.64
N ARG A 422 -5.55 -28.92 -1.31
CA ARG A 422 -5.62 -28.77 -2.78
C ARG A 422 -5.51 -27.32 -3.20
N PHE A 423 -6.10 -26.43 -2.42
CA PHE A 423 -6.04 -24.99 -2.69
C PHE A 423 -4.63 -24.43 -2.40
N ASP A 424 -3.96 -24.86 -1.33
CA ASP A 424 -2.56 -24.50 -1.06
C ASP A 424 -1.62 -24.97 -2.19
N ALA A 425 -1.84 -26.19 -2.72
CA ALA A 425 -1.08 -26.67 -3.88
C ALA A 425 -1.32 -25.83 -5.15
N PHE A 426 -2.57 -25.35 -5.37
CA PHE A 426 -2.91 -24.44 -6.45
C PHE A 426 -2.21 -23.08 -6.28
N ILE A 427 -2.25 -22.49 -5.08
CA ILE A 427 -1.59 -21.22 -4.76
C ILE A 427 -0.08 -21.30 -5.01
N HIS A 428 0.57 -22.36 -4.51
CA HIS A 428 2.00 -22.58 -4.73
C HIS A 428 2.32 -22.66 -6.24
N GLY A 429 1.55 -23.46 -6.98
CA GLY A 429 1.72 -23.59 -8.43
C GLY A 429 1.51 -22.27 -9.18
N TYR A 430 0.54 -21.46 -8.75
CA TYR A 430 0.27 -20.12 -9.32
C TYR A 430 1.46 -19.17 -9.15
N PHE A 431 2.01 -19.04 -7.94
CA PHE A 431 3.15 -18.15 -7.69
C PHE A 431 4.43 -18.60 -8.38
N GLU A 432 4.65 -19.91 -8.54
CA GLU A 432 5.79 -20.42 -9.32
C GLU A 432 5.60 -20.16 -10.82
N HIS A 433 4.39 -20.39 -11.35
CA HIS A 433 4.09 -20.25 -12.78
C HIS A 433 4.24 -18.81 -13.29
N PHE A 434 3.73 -17.84 -12.52
CA PHE A 434 3.73 -16.43 -12.90
C PHE A 434 4.84 -15.61 -12.22
N ALA A 435 5.82 -16.25 -11.60
CA ALA A 435 6.87 -15.55 -10.87
C ALA A 435 7.51 -14.41 -11.70
N PHE A 436 7.59 -13.22 -11.11
CA PHE A 436 8.10 -11.98 -11.70
C PHE A 436 7.30 -11.46 -12.90
N GLN A 437 6.02 -11.79 -13.00
CA GLN A 437 5.12 -11.29 -14.02
C GLN A 437 4.01 -10.41 -13.42
N GLY A 438 3.47 -9.49 -14.22
CA GLY A 438 2.18 -8.84 -14.00
C GLY A 438 1.14 -9.55 -14.86
N ILE A 439 0.02 -9.94 -14.27
CA ILE A 439 -1.03 -10.69 -14.97
C ILE A 439 -2.38 -9.99 -14.88
N THR A 440 -3.24 -10.24 -15.85
CA THR A 440 -4.63 -9.77 -15.85
C THR A 440 -5.54 -10.75 -15.11
N THR A 441 -6.73 -10.28 -14.77
CA THR A 441 -7.80 -11.14 -14.23
C THR A 441 -8.12 -12.29 -15.16
N GLU A 442 -8.15 -12.06 -16.48
CA GLU A 442 -8.46 -13.10 -17.47
C GLU A 442 -7.39 -14.20 -17.48
N GLN A 443 -6.11 -13.83 -17.31
CA GLN A 443 -5.01 -14.80 -17.20
C GLN A 443 -5.11 -15.62 -15.91
N PHE A 444 -5.45 -14.97 -14.79
CA PHE A 444 -5.73 -15.65 -13.53
C PHE A 444 -6.89 -16.64 -13.67
N LEU A 445 -8.03 -16.21 -14.26
CA LEU A 445 -9.20 -17.06 -14.46
C LEU A 445 -8.92 -18.26 -15.39
N ALA A 446 -8.12 -18.05 -16.43
CA ALA A 446 -7.68 -19.15 -17.28
C ALA A 446 -6.83 -20.19 -16.50
N TYR A 447 -5.89 -19.70 -15.70
CA TYR A 447 -5.07 -20.58 -14.85
C TYR A 447 -5.92 -21.30 -13.79
N LEU A 448 -6.86 -20.60 -13.15
CA LEU A 448 -7.80 -21.16 -12.18
C LEU A 448 -8.63 -22.28 -12.79
N ARG A 449 -9.18 -22.04 -14.00
CA ARG A 449 -9.93 -23.05 -14.75
C ARG A 449 -9.10 -24.29 -14.99
N ASP A 450 -7.95 -24.15 -15.65
CA ASP A 450 -7.14 -25.27 -16.14
C ASP A 450 -6.48 -26.07 -14.99
N ASN A 451 -6.18 -25.43 -13.85
CA ASN A 451 -5.43 -26.02 -12.77
C ASN A 451 -6.25 -26.36 -11.51
N LEU A 452 -7.47 -25.82 -11.37
CA LEU A 452 -8.31 -26.11 -10.21
C LEU A 452 -9.72 -26.57 -10.59
N LEU A 453 -10.46 -25.79 -11.41
CA LEU A 453 -11.87 -26.07 -11.70
C LEU A 453 -12.03 -27.36 -12.52
N ASP A 454 -11.38 -27.46 -13.69
CA ASP A 454 -11.51 -28.60 -14.60
C ASP A 454 -10.93 -29.89 -14.03
N ARG A 455 -10.00 -29.78 -13.09
CA ARG A 455 -9.44 -30.93 -12.37
C ARG A 455 -10.34 -31.45 -11.25
N ASN A 456 -11.36 -30.67 -10.85
CA ASN A 456 -12.26 -30.98 -9.75
C ASN A 456 -13.72 -30.64 -10.13
N PRO A 457 -14.28 -31.30 -11.15
CA PRO A 457 -15.61 -31.01 -11.66
C PRO A 457 -16.68 -31.14 -10.55
N GLY A 458 -17.57 -30.17 -10.47
CA GLY A 458 -18.69 -30.14 -9.51
C GLY A 458 -18.39 -29.45 -8.16
N ALA A 459 -17.13 -29.07 -7.88
CA ALA A 459 -16.79 -28.33 -6.66
C ALA A 459 -17.27 -26.85 -6.72
N ALA A 460 -17.03 -26.20 -7.87
CA ALA A 460 -17.53 -24.86 -8.18
C ALA A 460 -17.79 -24.78 -9.70
N SER A 461 -18.76 -23.96 -10.10
CA SER A 461 -19.08 -23.69 -11.51
C SER A 461 -18.46 -22.38 -11.99
N TYR A 462 -18.28 -22.24 -13.29
CA TYR A 462 -17.83 -20.97 -13.90
C TYR A 462 -18.75 -19.81 -13.56
N ALA A 463 -20.08 -20.05 -13.56
CA ALA A 463 -21.07 -19.03 -13.22
C ALA A 463 -20.91 -18.50 -11.78
N GLN A 464 -20.50 -19.35 -10.83
CA GLN A 464 -20.20 -18.93 -9.45
C GLN A 464 -18.94 -18.07 -9.41
N ILE A 465 -17.90 -18.44 -10.16
CA ILE A 465 -16.67 -17.64 -10.27
C ILE A 465 -16.97 -16.26 -10.90
N ASP A 466 -17.75 -16.24 -12.01
CA ASP A 466 -18.16 -15.00 -12.66
C ASP A 466 -18.98 -14.09 -11.73
N ALA A 467 -19.84 -14.67 -10.88
CA ALA A 467 -20.62 -13.93 -9.89
C ALA A 467 -19.72 -13.27 -8.82
N TRP A 468 -18.63 -13.92 -8.43
CA TRP A 468 -17.65 -13.34 -7.52
C TRP A 468 -16.87 -12.18 -8.16
N VAL A 469 -16.35 -12.39 -9.37
CA VAL A 469 -15.41 -11.47 -10.02
C VAL A 469 -16.13 -10.25 -10.62
N GLY A 470 -17.20 -10.48 -11.37
CA GLY A 470 -17.93 -9.43 -12.10
C GLY A 470 -19.25 -9.00 -11.46
N GLY A 471 -19.75 -9.75 -10.46
CA GLY A 471 -21.05 -9.47 -9.82
C GLY A 471 -20.94 -8.43 -8.70
N PRO A 472 -22.04 -7.68 -8.45
CA PRO A 472 -22.13 -6.81 -7.28
C PRO A 472 -22.42 -7.64 -6.01
N GLY A 473 -22.08 -7.08 -4.85
CA GLY A 473 -22.36 -7.71 -3.57
C GLY A 473 -21.51 -8.96 -3.29
N LEU A 474 -21.97 -9.75 -2.32
CA LEU A 474 -21.41 -11.07 -2.03
C LEU A 474 -22.36 -12.14 -2.56
N PRO A 475 -21.87 -13.19 -3.25
CA PRO A 475 -22.69 -14.31 -3.68
C PRO A 475 -23.38 -15.01 -2.51
N PRO A 476 -24.58 -15.61 -2.72
CA PRO A 476 -25.35 -16.25 -1.63
C PRO A 476 -24.66 -17.43 -0.93
N ASP A 477 -23.72 -18.06 -1.62
CA ASP A 477 -22.93 -19.19 -1.12
C ASP A 477 -21.53 -18.78 -0.62
N ALA A 478 -21.33 -17.48 -0.34
CA ALA A 478 -20.11 -16.96 0.26
C ALA A 478 -19.86 -17.62 1.63
N VAL A 479 -18.62 -18.01 1.87
CA VAL A 479 -18.18 -18.53 3.18
C VAL A 479 -17.80 -17.32 4.04
N LEU A 480 -18.59 -17.09 5.09
CA LEU A 480 -18.42 -15.93 5.94
C LEU A 480 -17.86 -16.31 7.32
N PRO A 481 -17.01 -15.49 7.93
CA PRO A 481 -16.51 -15.75 9.28
C PRO A 481 -17.64 -15.81 10.31
N ALA A 482 -17.45 -16.63 11.35
CA ALA A 482 -18.48 -16.90 12.34
C ALA A 482 -18.77 -15.68 13.22
N ALA A 483 -20.01 -15.20 13.23
CA ALA A 483 -20.44 -14.05 14.02
C ALA A 483 -20.37 -14.27 15.56
N THR A 484 -20.34 -15.55 16.01
CA THR A 484 -20.29 -15.91 17.44
C THR A 484 -18.97 -15.57 18.14
N ALA A 485 -17.95 -15.16 17.39
CA ALA A 485 -16.65 -14.79 17.96
C ALA A 485 -16.74 -13.68 19.02
N PHE A 486 -17.75 -12.82 18.94
CA PHE A 486 -17.95 -11.69 19.85
C PHE A 486 -19.10 -11.86 20.85
N ASP A 487 -19.79 -13.02 20.94
CA ASP A 487 -20.95 -13.24 21.81
C ASP A 487 -20.67 -12.89 23.28
N ARG A 488 -19.47 -13.21 23.78
CA ARG A 488 -19.07 -12.85 25.15
C ARG A 488 -18.95 -11.32 25.34
N ILE A 489 -18.57 -10.59 24.31
CA ILE A 489 -18.44 -9.13 24.35
C ILE A 489 -19.82 -8.49 24.33
N ASP A 490 -20.73 -9.02 23.51
CA ASP A 490 -22.12 -8.57 23.47
C ASP A 490 -22.82 -8.82 24.81
N SER A 491 -22.59 -9.98 25.43
CA SER A 491 -23.09 -10.29 26.77
C SER A 491 -22.56 -9.32 27.82
N ALA A 492 -21.26 -9.08 27.86
CA ALA A 492 -20.62 -8.14 28.78
C ALA A 492 -21.12 -6.70 28.59
N ARG A 493 -21.27 -6.26 27.32
CA ARG A 493 -21.84 -4.95 26.98
C ARG A 493 -23.28 -4.82 27.45
N ALA A 494 -24.12 -5.85 27.22
CA ALA A 494 -25.51 -5.85 27.64
C ALA A 494 -25.66 -5.82 29.17
N GLU A 495 -24.86 -6.58 29.91
CA GLU A 495 -24.87 -6.58 31.37
C GLU A 495 -24.48 -5.23 31.97
N TRP A 496 -23.45 -4.59 31.40
CA TRP A 496 -23.03 -3.26 31.79
C TRP A 496 -24.10 -2.19 31.47
N LEU A 497 -24.65 -2.20 30.25
CA LEU A 497 -25.68 -1.25 29.85
C LEU A 497 -26.95 -1.38 30.69
N ALA A 498 -27.30 -2.60 31.15
CA ALA A 498 -28.40 -2.87 32.06
C ALA A 498 -28.10 -2.45 33.53
N GLY A 499 -26.89 -1.94 33.83
CA GLY A 499 -26.46 -1.55 35.18
C GLY A 499 -26.22 -2.73 36.13
N LYS A 500 -26.16 -3.97 35.62
CA LYS A 500 -25.93 -5.18 36.44
C LYS A 500 -24.47 -5.29 36.90
N VAL A 501 -23.52 -4.86 36.06
CA VAL A 501 -22.09 -4.94 36.33
C VAL A 501 -21.44 -3.56 36.08
N PRO A 502 -20.75 -2.97 37.06
CA PRO A 502 -20.02 -1.72 36.82
C PRO A 502 -18.80 -1.97 35.94
N PRO A 503 -18.30 -0.95 35.16
CA PRO A 503 -17.20 -1.11 34.22
C PRO A 503 -15.97 -1.80 34.81
N ALA A 504 -15.53 -1.39 36.00
CA ALA A 504 -14.35 -1.93 36.68
C ALA A 504 -14.48 -3.41 37.13
N LYS A 505 -15.67 -4.00 37.04
CA LYS A 505 -15.92 -5.42 37.36
C LYS A 505 -16.23 -6.27 36.14
N LEU A 506 -16.22 -5.72 34.94
CA LEU A 506 -16.29 -6.52 33.72
C LEU A 506 -15.08 -7.44 33.64
N ASP A 507 -15.29 -8.70 33.28
CA ASP A 507 -14.20 -9.66 33.10
C ASP A 507 -13.54 -9.46 31.73
N THR A 508 -12.60 -8.52 31.69
CA THR A 508 -11.87 -8.09 30.50
C THR A 508 -10.43 -8.58 30.44
N ARG A 509 -9.98 -9.45 31.39
CA ARG A 509 -8.60 -9.88 31.53
C ARG A 509 -8.03 -10.54 30.28
N ASP A 510 -8.85 -11.28 29.58
CA ASP A 510 -8.47 -12.03 28.37
C ASP A 510 -9.01 -11.38 27.08
N TRP A 511 -9.41 -10.10 27.15
CA TRP A 511 -9.87 -9.42 25.95
C TRP A 511 -8.68 -9.06 25.04
N ALA A 512 -8.79 -9.54 23.79
CA ALA A 512 -7.88 -9.09 22.74
C ALA A 512 -8.21 -7.63 22.34
N PRO A 513 -7.26 -6.88 21.79
CA PRO A 513 -7.50 -5.51 21.32
C PRO A 513 -8.69 -5.37 20.34
N LYS A 514 -8.92 -6.36 19.47
CA LYS A 514 -10.07 -6.38 18.56
C LYS A 514 -11.40 -6.52 19.31
N GLU A 515 -11.44 -7.19 20.45
CA GLU A 515 -12.63 -7.25 21.30
C GLU A 515 -12.92 -5.91 21.97
N TRP A 516 -11.89 -5.14 22.33
CA TRP A 516 -12.06 -3.76 22.81
C TRP A 516 -12.63 -2.84 21.73
N LEU A 517 -12.15 -2.95 20.48
CA LEU A 517 -12.72 -2.21 19.36
C LEU A 517 -14.20 -2.56 19.15
N TYR A 518 -14.51 -3.85 19.08
CA TYR A 518 -15.89 -4.32 18.93
C TYR A 518 -16.79 -3.86 20.09
N PHE A 519 -16.26 -3.88 21.32
CA PHE A 519 -16.99 -3.38 22.49
C PHE A 519 -17.33 -1.89 22.36
N LEU A 520 -16.36 -1.08 21.98
CA LEU A 520 -16.53 0.37 21.81
C LEU A 520 -17.43 0.71 20.62
N ASP A 521 -17.17 0.14 19.45
CA ASP A 521 -17.88 0.48 18.22
C ASP A 521 -19.36 0.08 18.27
N GLY A 522 -19.69 -0.96 19.03
CA GLY A 522 -21.07 -1.39 19.27
C GLY A 522 -21.84 -0.63 20.37
N MET A 523 -21.26 0.44 20.95
CA MET A 523 -21.92 1.20 22.00
C MET A 523 -23.07 2.07 21.46
N PRO A 524 -24.23 2.08 22.13
CA PRO A 524 -25.26 3.08 21.88
C PRO A 524 -24.81 4.47 22.36
N ALA A 525 -25.64 5.49 22.21
CA ALA A 525 -25.40 6.78 22.84
C ALA A 525 -25.37 6.62 24.37
N LEU A 526 -24.37 7.23 25.01
CA LEU A 526 -24.06 7.10 26.43
C LEU A 526 -24.17 8.43 27.15
N GLY A 527 -24.61 8.41 28.42
CA GLY A 527 -24.55 9.58 29.28
C GLY A 527 -23.14 9.88 29.79
N ALA A 528 -22.91 11.14 30.18
CA ALA A 528 -21.60 11.60 30.66
C ALA A 528 -21.06 10.76 31.85
N ALA A 529 -21.94 10.30 32.76
CA ALA A 529 -21.55 9.44 33.88
C ALA A 529 -21.09 8.05 33.43
N GLN A 530 -21.71 7.49 32.41
CA GLN A 530 -21.32 6.19 31.83
C GLN A 530 -19.96 6.29 31.13
N LEU A 531 -19.74 7.35 30.33
CA LEU A 531 -18.44 7.62 29.68
C LEU A 531 -17.35 7.84 30.71
N ALA A 532 -17.60 8.65 31.75
CA ALA A 532 -16.67 8.84 32.86
C ALA A 532 -16.31 7.54 33.58
N GLY A 533 -17.30 6.67 33.79
CA GLY A 533 -17.10 5.35 34.40
C GLY A 533 -16.23 4.42 33.55
N LEU A 534 -16.42 4.40 32.22
CA LEU A 534 -15.61 3.63 31.29
C LEU A 534 -14.17 4.15 31.25
N ASP A 535 -13.99 5.47 31.11
CA ASP A 535 -12.65 6.07 31.04
C ASP A 535 -11.87 5.89 32.34
N ALA A 536 -12.53 6.03 33.49
CA ALA A 536 -11.92 5.77 34.80
C ALA A 536 -11.51 4.29 34.99
N ALA A 537 -12.30 3.34 34.43
CA ALA A 537 -12.01 1.91 34.56
C ALA A 537 -10.90 1.44 33.61
N PHE A 538 -10.83 1.96 32.40
CA PHE A 538 -10.02 1.41 31.31
C PHE A 538 -9.00 2.40 30.75
N GLY A 539 -9.09 3.70 31.03
CA GLY A 539 -8.14 4.73 30.60
C GLY A 539 -8.13 4.96 29.09
N PHE A 540 -9.27 4.83 28.43
CA PHE A 540 -9.38 4.92 26.97
C PHE A 540 -8.87 6.23 26.38
N SER A 541 -9.07 7.36 27.08
CA SER A 541 -8.56 8.69 26.67
C SER A 541 -7.04 8.77 26.61
N HIS A 542 -6.33 7.78 27.15
CA HIS A 542 -4.87 7.73 27.22
C HIS A 542 -4.33 6.36 26.81
N SER A 543 -5.07 5.64 25.98
CA SER A 543 -4.62 4.37 25.42
C SER A 543 -3.35 4.57 24.59
N ARG A 544 -2.46 3.58 24.58
CA ARG A 544 -1.32 3.53 23.67
C ARG A 544 -1.71 3.00 22.28
N ASN A 545 -2.87 2.37 22.19
CA ASN A 545 -3.39 1.82 20.96
C ASN A 545 -4.23 2.88 20.24
N ALA A 546 -3.71 3.41 19.15
CA ALA A 546 -4.34 4.48 18.39
C ALA A 546 -5.72 4.12 17.81
N GLN A 547 -6.01 2.83 17.59
CA GLN A 547 -7.34 2.40 17.14
C GLN A 547 -8.35 2.42 18.29
N ILE A 548 -7.94 1.99 19.49
CA ILE A 548 -8.81 2.07 20.68
C ILE A 548 -9.09 3.55 21.00
N GLU A 549 -8.07 4.43 20.94
CA GLU A 549 -8.29 5.87 21.09
C GLU A 549 -9.27 6.42 20.03
N HIS A 550 -9.10 6.00 18.77
CA HIS A 550 -10.03 6.40 17.69
C HIS A 550 -11.48 6.02 18.02
N SER A 551 -11.75 4.74 18.31
CA SER A 551 -13.10 4.25 18.64
C SER A 551 -13.67 4.96 19.87
N TRP A 552 -12.83 5.18 20.89
CA TRP A 552 -13.23 5.95 22.07
C TRP A 552 -13.58 7.41 21.73
N PHE A 553 -12.76 8.10 20.95
CA PHE A 553 -13.04 9.49 20.57
C PHE A 553 -14.24 9.62 19.65
N MET A 554 -14.54 8.64 18.81
CA MET A 554 -15.81 8.60 18.05
C MET A 554 -17.02 8.61 18.98
N GLN A 555 -16.98 7.84 20.08
CA GLN A 555 -18.05 7.83 21.10
C GLN A 555 -18.14 9.18 21.82
N THR A 556 -17.02 9.70 22.31
CA THR A 556 -16.99 10.95 23.09
C THR A 556 -17.41 12.17 22.28
N ILE A 557 -17.14 12.20 20.97
CA ILE A 557 -17.62 13.24 20.06
C ILE A 557 -19.13 13.11 19.85
N ARG A 558 -19.62 11.90 19.58
CA ARG A 558 -21.05 11.64 19.38
C ARG A 558 -21.88 12.09 20.57
N ASP A 559 -21.40 11.83 21.78
CA ASP A 559 -22.12 12.03 23.03
C ASP A 559 -21.70 13.33 23.76
N ASP A 560 -20.92 14.20 23.08
CA ASP A 560 -20.40 15.51 23.57
C ASP A 560 -19.71 15.44 24.94
N TYR A 561 -18.90 14.41 25.17
CA TYR A 561 -18.15 14.20 26.41
C TYR A 561 -16.87 15.06 26.44
N ARG A 562 -16.99 16.29 26.96
CA ARG A 562 -15.93 17.30 26.97
C ARG A 562 -14.64 16.95 27.71
N PRO A 563 -14.64 16.16 28.79
CA PRO A 563 -13.40 15.75 29.44
C PRO A 563 -12.40 15.06 28.51
N ALA A 564 -12.85 14.36 27.43
CA ALA A 564 -12.00 13.70 26.46
C ALA A 564 -11.41 14.65 25.39
N TYR A 565 -11.83 15.93 25.31
CA TYR A 565 -11.41 16.84 24.22
C TYR A 565 -9.95 17.26 24.31
N ALA A 566 -9.36 17.34 25.51
CA ALA A 566 -7.94 17.63 25.67
C ALA A 566 -7.05 16.47 25.15
N PRO A 567 -7.30 15.20 25.55
CA PRO A 567 -6.65 14.04 24.93
C PRO A 567 -6.90 13.95 23.42
N LEU A 568 -8.14 14.16 22.93
CA LEU A 568 -8.47 14.18 21.52
C LEU A 568 -7.63 15.20 20.72
N GLN A 569 -7.40 16.40 21.26
CA GLN A 569 -6.52 17.38 20.64
C GLN A 569 -5.09 16.88 20.49
N ILE A 570 -4.57 16.18 21.50
CA ILE A 570 -3.22 15.58 21.47
C ILE A 570 -3.18 14.51 20.39
N TYR A 571 -4.16 13.62 20.36
CA TYR A 571 -4.30 12.56 19.37
C TYR A 571 -4.32 13.09 17.93
N LEU A 572 -5.18 14.07 17.64
CA LEU A 572 -5.27 14.69 16.30
C LEU A 572 -3.98 15.40 15.87
N LYS A 573 -3.17 15.90 16.81
CA LYS A 573 -1.90 16.55 16.51
C LYS A 573 -0.72 15.58 16.35
N SER A 574 -0.82 14.38 16.89
CA SER A 574 0.25 13.37 16.86
C SER A 574 0.02 12.24 15.88
N THR A 575 -1.20 12.12 15.32
CA THR A 575 -1.59 11.05 14.41
C THR A 575 -1.89 11.61 13.03
N GLY A 576 -1.19 11.11 12.00
CA GLY A 576 -1.39 11.53 10.60
C GLY A 576 -2.14 10.49 9.75
N ARG A 577 -2.40 9.29 10.28
CA ARG A 577 -3.07 8.21 9.57
C ARG A 577 -4.50 8.59 9.20
N ARG A 578 -4.75 8.78 7.89
CA ARG A 578 -6.02 9.30 7.36
C ARG A 578 -7.24 8.53 7.85
N LYS A 579 -7.19 7.17 7.82
CA LYS A 579 -8.27 6.28 8.26
C LYS A 579 -8.72 6.56 9.71
N LEU A 580 -7.80 6.99 10.57
CA LEU A 580 -8.08 7.22 11.99
C LEU A 580 -8.56 8.65 12.29
N ILE A 581 -8.09 9.65 11.55
CA ILE A 581 -8.38 11.04 11.93
C ILE A 581 -9.49 11.68 11.09
N LEU A 582 -9.66 11.30 9.82
CA LEU A 582 -10.70 11.87 8.96
C LEU A 582 -12.12 11.67 9.54
N PRO A 583 -12.52 10.47 10.02
CA PRO A 583 -13.85 10.27 10.62
C PRO A 583 -14.08 11.13 11.87
N LEU A 584 -13.04 11.38 12.67
CA LEU A 584 -13.14 12.25 13.86
C LEU A 584 -13.44 13.70 13.46
N TYR A 585 -12.77 14.23 12.44
CA TYR A 585 -13.07 15.55 11.91
C TYR A 585 -14.49 15.59 11.33
N GLN A 586 -14.91 14.58 10.58
CA GLN A 586 -16.28 14.48 10.06
C GLN A 586 -17.33 14.49 11.19
N ALA A 587 -17.08 13.74 12.26
CA ALA A 587 -17.96 13.70 13.41
C ALA A 587 -18.03 15.04 14.16
N LEU A 588 -16.88 15.68 14.39
CA LEU A 588 -16.79 17.02 15.01
C LEU A 588 -17.55 18.08 14.21
N MET A 589 -17.48 18.04 12.89
CA MET A 589 -18.15 19.01 12.01
C MET A 589 -19.68 18.94 12.02
N ARG A 590 -20.28 17.92 12.65
CA ARG A 590 -21.74 17.78 12.73
C ARG A 590 -22.41 18.75 13.73
N THR A 591 -21.65 19.35 14.63
CA THR A 591 -22.14 20.31 15.61
C THR A 591 -21.37 21.62 15.56
N GLN A 592 -21.98 22.75 15.92
CA GLN A 592 -21.31 24.05 15.91
C GLN A 592 -20.07 24.05 16.82
N SER A 593 -20.22 23.60 18.05
CA SER A 593 -19.13 23.58 19.05
C SER A 593 -18.00 22.60 18.69
N GLY A 594 -18.37 21.46 18.08
CA GLY A 594 -17.41 20.51 17.52
C GLY A 594 -16.64 21.11 16.34
N ALA A 595 -17.33 21.82 15.43
CA ALA A 595 -16.71 22.49 14.29
C ALA A 595 -15.72 23.58 14.71
N GLU A 596 -16.04 24.37 15.75
CA GLU A 596 -15.12 25.35 16.33
C GLU A 596 -13.86 24.69 16.90
N PHE A 597 -14.03 23.58 17.63
CA PHE A 597 -12.91 22.78 18.13
C PHE A 597 -12.08 22.20 16.98
N ALA A 598 -12.73 21.59 15.99
CA ALA A 598 -12.07 20.99 14.82
C ALA A 598 -11.21 22.02 14.07
N ARG A 599 -11.75 23.21 13.75
CA ARG A 599 -11.00 24.26 13.06
C ARG A 599 -9.79 24.74 13.85
N ARG A 600 -9.96 24.94 15.16
CA ARG A 600 -8.86 25.36 16.05
C ARG A 600 -7.75 24.31 16.11
N VAL A 601 -8.10 23.03 16.28
CA VAL A 601 -7.12 21.95 16.33
C VAL A 601 -6.47 21.75 14.97
N TYR A 602 -7.25 21.75 13.89
CA TYR A 602 -6.77 21.54 12.54
C TYR A 602 -5.76 22.60 12.10
N SER A 603 -5.99 23.88 12.42
CA SER A 603 -5.03 24.95 12.11
C SER A 603 -3.63 24.68 12.70
N GLN A 604 -3.55 23.99 13.83
CA GLN A 604 -2.30 23.60 14.47
C GLN A 604 -1.73 22.28 13.95
N ALA A 605 -2.59 21.32 13.60
CA ALA A 605 -2.20 19.98 13.17
C ALA A 605 -1.85 19.89 11.68
N ARG A 606 -2.53 20.69 10.82
CA ARG A 606 -2.40 20.66 9.35
C ARG A 606 -0.96 20.68 8.82
N PRO A 607 -0.05 21.52 9.34
CA PRO A 607 1.34 21.52 8.87
C PRO A 607 2.09 20.21 9.11
N GLY A 608 1.60 19.35 10.01
CA GLY A 608 2.14 18.02 10.31
C GLY A 608 1.52 16.89 9.51
N TYR A 609 0.46 17.16 8.72
CA TYR A 609 -0.22 16.12 7.96
C TYR A 609 0.36 15.96 6.56
N HIS A 610 0.28 14.72 6.06
CA HIS A 610 0.55 14.42 4.65
C HIS A 610 -0.44 15.18 3.73
N PRO A 611 -0.03 15.64 2.54
CA PRO A 611 -0.92 16.35 1.60
C PRO A 611 -2.24 15.63 1.32
N VAL A 612 -2.24 14.31 1.15
CA VAL A 612 -3.46 13.48 0.97
C VAL A 612 -4.42 13.63 2.15
N THR A 613 -3.91 13.52 3.38
CA THR A 613 -4.71 13.67 4.60
C THR A 613 -5.20 15.11 4.75
N ALA A 614 -4.32 16.09 4.51
CA ALA A 614 -4.66 17.51 4.59
C ALA A 614 -5.75 17.87 3.57
N SER A 615 -5.62 17.44 2.31
CA SER A 615 -6.63 17.69 1.26
C SER A 615 -8.00 17.13 1.65
N SER A 616 -8.04 15.90 2.18
CA SER A 616 -9.29 15.27 2.62
C SER A 616 -9.97 16.05 3.76
N ILE A 617 -9.18 16.56 4.72
CA ILE A 617 -9.72 17.31 5.86
C ILE A 617 -10.04 18.75 5.45
N ASP A 618 -9.25 19.39 4.57
CA ASP A 618 -9.54 20.72 4.00
C ASP A 618 -10.95 20.75 3.39
N ALA A 619 -11.33 19.70 2.67
CA ALA A 619 -12.64 19.59 2.01
C ALA A 619 -13.83 19.64 2.98
N ILE A 620 -13.64 19.29 4.26
CA ILE A 620 -14.72 19.24 5.27
C ILE A 620 -14.60 20.33 6.33
N VAL A 621 -13.38 20.76 6.67
CA VAL A 621 -13.15 21.75 7.75
C VAL A 621 -13.08 23.17 7.22
N ILE A 622 -12.50 23.38 6.01
CA ILE A 622 -12.41 24.67 5.35
C ILE A 622 -13.62 24.79 4.42
N ILE A 623 -14.74 25.24 4.95
CA ILE A 623 -15.88 25.62 4.11
C ILE A 623 -15.41 26.78 3.24
N LYS A 624 -15.37 26.61 1.92
CA LYS A 624 -15.26 27.73 0.99
C LYS A 624 -16.43 28.66 1.28
N GLN A 625 -16.12 29.86 1.82
CA GLN A 625 -17.08 30.93 1.96
C GLN A 625 -17.51 31.43 0.59
#